data_6af38448d37a8a587393bebc1df6140b
#
_entry.id   6af38448d37a8a587393bebc1df6140b
#
_cell.length_a   1.000
_cell.length_b   1.000
_cell.length_c   1.000
_cell.angle_alpha   90.00
_cell.angle_beta   90.00
_cell.angle_gamma   90.00
#
_symmetry.space_group_name_H-M   'P 1'
#
loop_
_entity.id
_entity.type
_entity.pdbx_description
1 polymer ?
#
loop_
_entity_poly.entity_id
_entity_poly.type
_entity_poly.pdbx_seq_one_letter_code
_entity_poly.pdbx_strand_id
1 'polypeptide(L)'
;MFDAIASRYDFLNHFLSLGIDIVWRKIAVREIAKVNPKMILDIATGTGDLAIEASRLNPTQVIGVDISNNMLDVGREKMKKKSLDKLIIMQYGDSEDLSFEDNTFDAVTAGFGVRNFENLDKGLSEMCRVMKVGGKLAILEPAEPTIFPFKQLYGLYFKVILPLLGKLFSKDNAAYTYLPESVAAFASRNAFIKELEKAGFKEPKFKPLTFGIAALYTATK
;
A
#
# COMPACT_ATOMS: atom_id res chain seq x y z
N MET A 1 -11.45 4.26 11.88
CA MET A 1 -10.42 3.42 12.53
C MET A 1 -9.02 3.97 12.32
N PHE A 2 -8.56 4.23 11.09
CA PHE A 2 -7.20 4.72 10.78
C PHE A 2 -6.88 6.06 11.45
N ASP A 3 -7.84 6.99 11.50
CA ASP A 3 -7.68 8.28 12.17
C ASP A 3 -7.28 8.17 13.65
N ALA A 4 -7.78 7.15 14.35
CA ALA A 4 -7.51 6.95 15.78
C ALA A 4 -6.09 6.47 16.10
N ILE A 5 -5.41 5.86 15.11
CA ILE A 5 -4.06 5.29 15.28
C ILE A 5 -2.98 6.03 14.50
N ALA A 6 -3.33 7.11 13.77
CA ALA A 6 -2.44 7.80 12.83
C ALA A 6 -1.07 8.16 13.43
N SER A 7 -1.04 8.68 14.65
CA SER A 7 0.21 9.09 15.33
C SER A 7 1.16 7.94 15.69
N ARG A 8 0.65 6.70 15.76
CA ARG A 8 1.41 5.49 16.11
C ARG A 8 1.49 4.49 14.95
N TYR A 9 0.85 4.80 13.84
CA TYR A 9 0.68 3.89 12.71
C TYR A 9 2.01 3.37 12.15
N ASP A 10 2.95 4.28 11.91
CA ASP A 10 4.27 3.90 11.40
C ASP A 10 5.01 2.98 12.36
N PHE A 11 5.01 3.34 13.65
CA PHE A 11 5.65 2.52 14.68
C PHE A 11 5.03 1.13 14.74
N LEU A 12 3.69 1.03 14.70
CA LEU A 12 3.00 -0.26 14.75
C LEU A 12 3.31 -1.09 13.51
N ASN A 13 3.28 -0.51 12.32
CA ASN A 13 3.59 -1.24 11.09
C ASN A 13 5.03 -1.75 11.07
N HIS A 14 6.01 -0.90 11.40
CA HIS A 14 7.41 -1.30 11.47
C HIS A 14 7.66 -2.33 12.57
N PHE A 15 7.03 -2.19 13.71
CA PHE A 15 7.15 -3.13 14.82
C PHE A 15 6.55 -4.49 14.47
N LEU A 16 5.32 -4.52 13.95
CA LEU A 16 4.62 -5.75 13.59
C LEU A 16 5.27 -6.48 12.40
N SER A 17 5.88 -5.74 11.50
CA SER A 17 6.63 -6.31 10.38
C SER A 17 8.10 -6.59 10.71
N LEU A 18 8.56 -6.27 11.92
CA LEU A 18 9.99 -6.30 12.30
C LEU A 18 10.88 -5.51 11.33
N GLY A 19 10.34 -4.44 10.73
CA GLY A 19 11.02 -3.58 9.76
C GLY A 19 11.16 -4.17 8.35
N ILE A 20 10.62 -5.36 8.09
CA ILE A 20 10.70 -6.00 6.75
C ILE A 20 9.85 -5.23 5.72
N ASP A 21 8.82 -4.52 6.14
CA ASP A 21 8.00 -3.64 5.31
C ASP A 21 8.83 -2.60 4.54
N ILE A 22 9.92 -2.11 5.11
CA ILE A 22 10.87 -1.21 4.43
C ILE A 22 11.50 -1.90 3.21
N VAL A 23 11.84 -3.18 3.33
CA VAL A 23 12.38 -3.96 2.21
C VAL A 23 11.32 -4.18 1.14
N TRP A 24 10.08 -4.46 1.53
CA TRP A 24 8.97 -4.64 0.58
C TRP A 24 8.69 -3.37 -0.22
N ARG A 25 8.67 -2.19 0.42
CA ARG A 25 8.54 -0.90 -0.28
C ARG A 25 9.66 -0.67 -1.28
N LYS A 26 10.92 -0.97 -0.92
CA LYS A 26 12.05 -0.89 -1.84
C LYS A 26 11.89 -1.81 -3.05
N ILE A 27 11.35 -3.01 -2.84
CA ILE A 27 11.10 -3.95 -3.94
C ILE A 27 10.01 -3.41 -4.87
N ALA A 28 8.90 -2.85 -4.32
CA ALA A 28 7.84 -2.24 -5.11
C ALA A 28 8.34 -1.05 -5.93
N VAL A 29 9.13 -0.17 -5.32
CA VAL A 29 9.69 0.99 -5.99
C VAL A 29 10.67 0.61 -7.10
N ARG A 30 11.44 -0.49 -6.95
CA ARG A 30 12.28 -1.04 -8.03
C ARG A 30 11.46 -1.48 -9.25
N GLU A 31 10.22 -1.94 -9.06
CA GLU A 31 9.38 -2.32 -10.19
C GLU A 31 8.93 -1.10 -11.00
N ILE A 32 8.52 -0.03 -10.34
CA ILE A 32 8.14 1.21 -11.03
C ILE A 32 9.34 1.97 -11.60
N ALA A 33 10.54 1.78 -11.07
CA ALA A 33 11.78 2.39 -11.58
C ALA A 33 12.05 2.01 -13.06
N LYS A 34 11.52 0.88 -13.51
CA LYS A 34 11.70 0.37 -14.90
C LYS A 34 11.15 1.32 -15.98
N VAL A 35 10.21 2.20 -15.63
CA VAL A 35 9.63 3.20 -16.55
C VAL A 35 10.18 4.61 -16.33
N ASN A 36 11.18 4.78 -15.44
CA ASN A 36 11.76 6.10 -15.10
C ASN A 36 10.69 7.18 -14.83
N PRO A 37 9.78 6.95 -13.87
CA PRO A 37 8.58 7.76 -13.70
C PRO A 37 8.92 9.18 -13.27
N LYS A 38 8.24 10.18 -13.86
CA LYS A 38 8.33 11.60 -13.48
C LYS A 38 7.16 12.03 -12.61
N MET A 39 5.97 11.48 -12.88
CA MET A 39 4.77 11.72 -12.07
C MET A 39 4.36 10.40 -11.46
N ILE A 40 4.36 10.33 -10.12
CA ILE A 40 4.00 9.11 -9.37
C ILE A 40 2.78 9.42 -8.51
N LEU A 41 1.79 8.53 -8.53
CA LEU A 41 0.64 8.57 -7.63
C LEU A 41 0.77 7.43 -6.61
N ASP A 42 0.66 7.77 -5.33
CA ASP A 42 0.62 6.80 -4.22
C ASP A 42 -0.78 6.81 -3.60
N ILE A 43 -1.54 5.75 -3.82
CA ILE A 43 -2.94 5.60 -3.40
C ILE A 43 -3.00 4.97 -2.02
N ALA A 44 -3.93 5.45 -1.19
CA ALA A 44 -4.02 5.10 0.23
C ALA A 44 -2.65 5.27 0.90
N THR A 45 -2.07 6.43 0.67
CA THR A 45 -0.68 6.74 1.02
C THR A 45 -0.42 6.74 2.53
N GLY A 46 -1.48 6.89 3.35
CA GLY A 46 -1.39 6.99 4.80
C GLY A 46 -0.47 8.12 5.23
N THR A 47 0.58 7.81 5.95
CA THR A 47 1.61 8.77 6.39
C THR A 47 2.73 8.98 5.37
N GLY A 48 2.64 8.36 4.17
CA GLY A 48 3.51 8.61 3.03
C GLY A 48 4.82 7.81 2.98
N ASP A 49 4.94 6.68 3.67
CA ASP A 49 6.19 5.91 3.66
C ASP A 49 6.56 5.35 2.29
N LEU A 50 5.57 4.90 1.50
CA LEU A 50 5.83 4.41 0.14
C LEU A 50 6.12 5.58 -0.81
N ALA A 51 5.43 6.72 -0.66
CA ALA A 51 5.73 7.95 -1.38
C ALA A 51 7.16 8.45 -1.11
N ILE A 52 7.64 8.38 0.15
CA ILE A 52 9.03 8.70 0.51
C ILE A 52 10.01 7.75 -0.18
N GLU A 53 9.74 6.45 -0.22
CA GLU A 53 10.63 5.52 -0.92
C GLU A 53 10.60 5.76 -2.43
N ALA A 54 9.43 6.07 -3.02
CA ALA A 54 9.28 6.41 -4.44
C ALA A 54 10.01 7.71 -4.83
N SER A 55 10.10 8.68 -3.93
CA SER A 55 10.82 9.94 -4.16
C SER A 55 12.31 9.74 -4.47
N ARG A 56 12.90 8.61 -4.06
CA ARG A 56 14.31 8.26 -4.35
C ARG A 56 14.59 7.99 -5.82
N LEU A 57 13.56 7.83 -6.64
CA LEU A 57 13.68 7.72 -8.10
C LEU A 57 13.91 9.08 -8.78
N ASN A 58 13.98 10.17 -8.02
CA ASN A 58 14.09 11.55 -8.51
C ASN A 58 12.98 11.90 -9.53
N PRO A 59 11.70 11.65 -9.18
CA PRO A 59 10.58 12.09 -10.00
C PRO A 59 10.47 13.62 -9.99
N THR A 60 9.67 14.19 -10.90
CA THR A 60 9.28 15.60 -10.84
C THR A 60 8.34 15.84 -9.66
N GLN A 61 7.41 14.89 -9.42
CA GLN A 61 6.48 14.97 -8.30
C GLN A 61 5.97 13.57 -7.90
N VAL A 62 5.72 13.41 -6.61
CA VAL A 62 4.92 12.31 -6.05
C VAL A 62 3.66 12.91 -5.44
N ILE A 63 2.50 12.38 -5.78
CA ILE A 63 1.23 12.76 -5.16
C ILE A 63 0.77 11.59 -4.31
N GLY A 64 0.60 11.80 -3.01
CA GLY A 64 0.02 10.83 -2.10
C GLY A 64 -1.44 11.18 -1.82
N VAL A 65 -2.35 10.24 -2.05
CA VAL A 65 -3.79 10.42 -1.83
C VAL A 65 -4.26 9.48 -0.73
N ASP A 66 -5.03 10.01 0.22
CA ASP A 66 -5.67 9.22 1.26
C ASP A 66 -7.01 9.85 1.67
N ILE A 67 -7.94 9.03 2.14
CA ILE A 67 -9.24 9.47 2.66
C ILE A 67 -9.16 9.94 4.13
N SER A 68 -8.07 9.61 4.84
CA SER A 68 -7.84 9.98 6.24
C SER A 68 -7.05 11.28 6.35
N ASN A 69 -7.71 12.37 6.72
CA ASN A 69 -7.03 13.64 6.96
C ASN A 69 -5.99 13.53 8.09
N ASN A 70 -6.26 12.75 9.14
CA ASN A 70 -5.33 12.59 10.25
C ASN A 70 -4.02 11.89 9.80
N MET A 71 -4.12 10.89 8.92
CA MET A 71 -2.94 10.27 8.31
C MET A 71 -2.16 11.26 7.44
N LEU A 72 -2.87 12.03 6.62
CA LEU A 72 -2.26 13.05 5.77
C LEU A 72 -1.54 14.14 6.57
N ASP A 73 -2.10 14.56 7.71
CA ASP A 73 -1.47 15.58 8.56
C ASP A 73 -0.17 15.08 9.17
N VAL A 74 -0.15 13.83 9.68
CA VAL A 74 1.08 13.18 10.12
C VAL A 74 2.10 13.08 8.97
N GLY A 75 1.62 12.71 7.77
CA GLY A 75 2.43 12.64 6.57
C GLY A 75 3.02 14.00 6.18
N ARG A 76 2.23 15.06 6.14
CA ARG A 76 2.67 16.43 5.83
C ARG A 76 3.78 16.89 6.76
N GLU A 77 3.63 16.66 8.07
CA GLU A 77 4.68 16.98 9.04
C GLU A 77 5.95 16.13 8.81
N LYS A 78 5.80 14.86 8.45
CA LYS A 78 6.91 13.98 8.09
C LYS A 78 7.63 14.49 6.84
N MET A 79 6.90 14.93 5.79
CA MET A 79 7.49 15.50 4.58
C MET A 79 8.29 16.76 4.88
N LYS A 80 7.74 17.69 5.68
CA LYS A 80 8.45 18.91 6.13
C LYS A 80 9.74 18.57 6.87
N LYS A 81 9.70 17.66 7.84
CA LYS A 81 10.88 17.23 8.61
C LYS A 81 11.99 16.62 7.74
N LYS A 82 11.61 16.01 6.63
CA LYS A 82 12.54 15.41 5.66
C LYS A 82 12.91 16.35 4.50
N SER A 83 12.37 17.58 4.47
CA SER A 83 12.52 18.54 3.35
C SER A 83 12.05 17.97 2.00
N LEU A 84 10.99 17.16 2.04
CA LEU A 84 10.36 16.52 0.87
C LEU A 84 9.00 17.14 0.52
N ASP A 85 8.54 18.16 1.24
CA ASP A 85 7.22 18.76 1.12
C ASP A 85 6.99 19.49 -0.22
N LYS A 86 8.06 19.81 -0.95
CA LYS A 86 7.98 20.34 -2.32
C LYS A 86 7.91 19.26 -3.38
N LEU A 87 8.44 18.06 -3.08
CA LEU A 87 8.50 16.91 -4.00
C LEU A 87 7.30 15.99 -3.81
N ILE A 88 6.84 15.82 -2.57
CA ILE A 88 5.73 14.93 -2.21
C ILE A 88 4.56 15.76 -1.72
N ILE A 89 3.46 15.76 -2.47
CA ILE A 89 2.22 16.46 -2.12
C ILE A 89 1.24 15.46 -1.53
N MET A 90 0.83 15.70 -0.28
CA MET A 90 -0.13 14.87 0.44
C MET A 90 -1.51 15.53 0.39
N GLN A 91 -2.47 14.90 -0.32
CA GLN A 91 -3.80 15.48 -0.51
C GLN A 91 -4.93 14.49 -0.16
N TYR A 92 -6.05 15.04 0.30
CA TYR A 92 -7.27 14.28 0.48
C TYR A 92 -7.83 13.83 -0.87
N GLY A 93 -8.29 12.59 -0.94
CA GLY A 93 -9.01 12.06 -2.10
C GLY A 93 -9.48 10.64 -1.86
N ASP A 94 -10.56 10.31 -2.54
CA ASP A 94 -11.10 8.96 -2.57
C ASP A 94 -10.44 8.20 -3.73
N SER A 95 -9.90 7.02 -3.44
CA SER A 95 -9.34 6.13 -4.45
C SER A 95 -10.36 5.65 -5.50
N GLU A 96 -11.65 5.76 -5.18
CA GLU A 96 -12.76 5.36 -6.04
C GLU A 96 -13.31 6.52 -6.90
N ASP A 97 -12.79 7.74 -6.69
CA ASP A 97 -13.18 8.95 -7.44
C ASP A 97 -12.01 9.95 -7.46
N LEU A 98 -10.98 9.62 -8.24
CA LEU A 98 -9.75 10.40 -8.30
C LEU A 98 -9.94 11.68 -9.12
N SER A 99 -9.70 12.82 -8.51
CA SER A 99 -9.79 14.16 -9.15
C SER A 99 -8.59 14.45 -10.07
N PHE A 100 -8.15 13.47 -10.88
CA PHE A 100 -7.08 13.61 -11.85
C PHE A 100 -7.57 13.28 -13.25
N GLU A 101 -6.97 13.90 -14.24
CA GLU A 101 -7.22 13.59 -15.64
C GLU A 101 -6.70 12.20 -16.01
N ASP A 102 -7.27 11.63 -17.07
CA ASP A 102 -6.80 10.38 -17.65
C ASP A 102 -5.33 10.47 -18.07
N ASN A 103 -4.60 9.38 -17.91
CA ASN A 103 -3.21 9.28 -18.38
C ASN A 103 -2.27 10.37 -17.82
N THR A 104 -2.38 10.69 -16.53
CA THR A 104 -1.58 11.71 -15.85
C THR A 104 -0.27 11.15 -15.30
N PHE A 105 -0.30 9.93 -14.73
CA PHE A 105 0.83 9.38 -13.97
C PHE A 105 1.62 8.34 -14.73
N ASP A 106 2.95 8.40 -14.63
CA ASP A 106 3.85 7.39 -15.21
C ASP A 106 3.88 6.11 -14.39
N ALA A 107 3.62 6.20 -13.09
CA ALA A 107 3.48 5.07 -12.20
C ALA A 107 2.43 5.32 -11.12
N VAL A 108 1.76 4.24 -10.72
CA VAL A 108 0.80 4.24 -9.61
C VAL A 108 1.25 3.17 -8.59
N THR A 109 1.27 3.56 -7.32
CA THR A 109 1.61 2.67 -6.20
C THR A 109 0.49 2.64 -5.17
N ALA A 110 0.39 1.54 -4.44
CA ALA A 110 -0.40 1.46 -3.22
C ALA A 110 0.26 0.48 -2.25
N GLY A 111 0.36 0.87 -0.98
CA GLY A 111 0.97 0.02 0.06
C GLY A 111 0.02 -0.28 1.19
N PHE A 112 -0.45 -1.53 1.29
CA PHE A 112 -1.28 -2.03 2.39
C PHE A 112 -2.65 -1.35 2.55
N GLY A 113 -3.17 -0.77 1.45
CA GLY A 113 -4.40 0.01 1.46
C GLY A 113 -5.52 -0.51 0.57
N VAL A 114 -5.20 -1.21 -0.52
CA VAL A 114 -6.18 -1.61 -1.55
C VAL A 114 -7.24 -2.58 -1.01
N ARG A 115 -6.88 -3.43 -0.05
CA ARG A 115 -7.83 -4.35 0.60
C ARG A 115 -8.94 -3.64 1.39
N ASN A 116 -8.77 -2.34 1.64
CA ASN A 116 -9.72 -1.52 2.40
C ASN A 116 -10.66 -0.71 1.50
N PHE A 117 -10.54 -0.81 0.17
CA PHE A 117 -11.44 -0.15 -0.76
C PHE A 117 -12.86 -0.68 -0.56
N GLU A 118 -13.84 0.20 -0.50
CA GLU A 118 -15.26 -0.17 -0.41
C GLU A 118 -15.71 -0.85 -1.70
N ASN A 119 -15.29 -0.29 -2.83
CA ASN A 119 -15.51 -0.86 -4.15
C ASN A 119 -14.17 -1.07 -4.87
N LEU A 120 -13.65 -2.29 -4.77
CA LEU A 120 -12.36 -2.66 -5.36
C LEU A 120 -12.30 -2.42 -6.87
N ASP A 121 -13.37 -2.80 -7.59
CA ASP A 121 -13.44 -2.64 -9.04
C ASP A 121 -13.31 -1.18 -9.46
N LYS A 122 -14.01 -0.30 -8.76
CA LYS A 122 -14.00 1.14 -9.02
C LYS A 122 -12.62 1.74 -8.73
N GLY A 123 -12.04 1.43 -7.58
CA GLY A 123 -10.71 1.92 -7.22
C GLY A 123 -9.63 1.45 -8.19
N LEU A 124 -9.63 0.17 -8.57
CA LEU A 124 -8.67 -0.35 -9.57
C LEU A 124 -8.88 0.29 -10.95
N SER A 125 -10.13 0.52 -11.36
CA SER A 125 -10.44 1.19 -12.63
C SER A 125 -9.94 2.63 -12.65
N GLU A 126 -10.10 3.37 -11.54
CA GLU A 126 -9.58 4.73 -11.38
C GLU A 126 -8.04 4.75 -11.43
N MET A 127 -7.38 3.81 -10.72
CA MET A 127 -5.91 3.66 -10.80
C MET A 127 -5.46 3.43 -12.25
N CYS A 128 -6.18 2.58 -13.00
CA CYS A 128 -5.88 2.34 -14.42
C CYS A 128 -6.17 3.59 -15.27
N ARG A 129 -7.28 4.29 -15.04
CA ARG A 129 -7.67 5.49 -15.80
C ARG A 129 -6.60 6.56 -15.72
N VAL A 130 -6.15 6.91 -14.52
CA VAL A 130 -5.19 8.00 -14.31
C VAL A 130 -3.75 7.65 -14.70
N MET A 131 -3.43 6.36 -14.84
CA MET A 131 -2.11 5.90 -15.26
C MET A 131 -1.96 6.05 -16.79
N LYS A 132 -0.80 6.49 -17.25
CA LYS A 132 -0.46 6.59 -18.68
C LYS A 132 -0.33 5.21 -19.32
N VAL A 133 -0.60 5.13 -20.64
CA VAL A 133 -0.28 3.94 -21.43
C VAL A 133 1.23 3.68 -21.33
N GLY A 134 1.61 2.44 -21.04
CA GLY A 134 2.99 2.04 -20.75
C GLY A 134 3.45 2.36 -19.32
N GLY A 135 2.62 3.00 -18.51
CA GLY A 135 2.87 3.24 -17.10
C GLY A 135 2.93 1.95 -16.28
N LYS A 136 3.45 2.03 -15.05
CA LYS A 136 3.69 0.86 -14.20
C LYS A 136 2.89 0.94 -12.90
N LEU A 137 2.18 -0.15 -12.59
CA LEU A 137 1.50 -0.35 -11.32
C LEU A 137 2.37 -1.19 -10.37
N ALA A 138 2.39 -0.83 -9.09
CA ALA A 138 2.94 -1.67 -8.02
C ALA A 138 2.07 -1.57 -6.75
N ILE A 139 1.42 -2.69 -6.39
CA ILE A 139 0.58 -2.81 -5.20
C ILE A 139 1.22 -3.79 -4.23
N LEU A 140 1.43 -3.36 -2.98
CA LEU A 140 1.87 -4.19 -1.86
C LEU A 140 0.68 -4.48 -0.97
N GLU A 141 0.43 -5.76 -0.68
CA GLU A 141 -0.59 -6.17 0.30
C GLU A 141 -0.07 -7.29 1.21
N PRO A 142 -0.56 -7.38 2.45
CA PRO A 142 -0.33 -8.56 3.27
C PRO A 142 -0.92 -9.79 2.59
N ALA A 143 -0.33 -10.94 2.84
CA ALA A 143 -0.82 -12.20 2.30
C ALA A 143 -0.59 -13.33 3.32
N GLU A 144 -1.32 -14.42 3.17
CA GLU A 144 -1.10 -15.60 3.98
C GLU A 144 -0.08 -16.54 3.32
N PRO A 145 0.97 -16.98 4.04
CA PRO A 145 1.88 -18.01 3.57
C PRO A 145 1.13 -19.32 3.29
N THR A 146 1.51 -20.02 2.22
CA THR A 146 0.92 -21.32 1.89
C THR A 146 1.86 -22.50 2.13
N ILE A 147 3.15 -22.23 2.34
CA ILE A 147 4.19 -23.24 2.46
C ILE A 147 4.51 -23.55 3.93
N PHE A 148 4.76 -24.81 4.22
CA PHE A 148 5.28 -25.27 5.52
C PHE A 148 6.75 -24.84 5.68
N PRO A 149 7.19 -24.40 6.88
CA PRO A 149 6.45 -24.18 8.14
C PRO A 149 5.82 -22.79 8.30
N PHE A 150 5.99 -21.90 7.30
CA PHE A 150 5.66 -20.48 7.41
C PHE A 150 4.15 -20.25 7.62
N LYS A 151 3.29 -21.09 7.03
CA LYS A 151 1.84 -21.03 7.27
C LYS A 151 1.50 -21.22 8.75
N GLN A 152 2.12 -22.18 9.41
CA GLN A 152 1.89 -22.51 10.82
C GLN A 152 2.43 -21.41 11.73
N LEU A 153 3.64 -20.91 11.45
CA LEU A 153 4.26 -19.82 12.19
C LEU A 153 3.44 -18.52 12.08
N TYR A 154 2.96 -18.22 10.88
CA TYR A 154 2.08 -17.08 10.63
C TYR A 154 0.77 -17.20 11.43
N GLY A 155 0.12 -18.39 11.39
CA GLY A 155 -1.08 -18.67 12.17
C GLY A 155 -0.85 -18.53 13.68
N LEU A 156 0.28 -19.01 14.19
CA LEU A 156 0.66 -18.85 15.60
C LEU A 156 0.87 -17.36 15.96
N TYR A 157 1.57 -16.63 15.10
CA TYR A 157 1.81 -15.20 15.29
C TYR A 157 0.49 -14.42 15.40
N PHE A 158 -0.44 -14.61 14.46
CA PHE A 158 -1.71 -13.88 14.43
C PHE A 158 -2.70 -14.35 15.52
N LYS A 159 -2.69 -15.62 15.90
CA LYS A 159 -3.62 -16.15 16.91
C LYS A 159 -3.16 -15.95 18.35
N VAL A 160 -1.86 -15.87 18.59
CA VAL A 160 -1.30 -15.82 19.95
C VAL A 160 -0.49 -14.55 20.20
N ILE A 161 0.52 -14.28 19.36
CA ILE A 161 1.48 -13.21 19.62
C ILE A 161 0.83 -11.84 19.43
N LEU A 162 0.15 -11.64 18.31
CA LEU A 162 -0.47 -10.36 17.97
C LEU A 162 -1.53 -9.91 19.02
N PRO A 163 -2.47 -10.75 19.47
CA PRO A 163 -3.40 -10.39 20.54
C PRO A 163 -2.73 -10.09 21.88
N LEU A 164 -1.66 -10.81 22.23
CA LEU A 164 -0.88 -10.52 23.44
C LEU A 164 -0.19 -9.16 23.37
N LEU A 165 0.43 -8.83 22.24
CA LEU A 165 1.02 -7.52 22.00
C LEU A 165 -0.05 -6.42 22.00
N GLY A 166 -1.22 -6.67 21.42
CA GLY A 166 -2.35 -5.75 21.43
C GLY A 166 -2.77 -5.35 22.85
N LYS A 167 -2.88 -6.31 23.75
CA LYS A 167 -3.21 -6.06 25.17
C LYS A 167 -2.15 -5.24 25.91
N LEU A 168 -0.87 -5.35 25.51
CA LEU A 168 0.25 -4.64 26.13
C LEU A 168 0.37 -3.17 25.66
N PHE A 169 0.09 -2.92 24.37
CA PHE A 169 0.41 -1.64 23.72
C PHE A 169 -0.80 -0.77 23.38
N SER A 170 -2.02 -1.29 23.41
CA SER A 170 -3.23 -0.56 23.06
C SER A 170 -4.42 -0.92 23.95
N LYS A 171 -5.20 0.10 24.31
CA LYS A 171 -6.53 -0.07 24.92
C LYS A 171 -7.60 -0.43 23.87
N ASP A 172 -7.29 -0.29 22.57
CA ASP A 172 -8.19 -0.56 21.46
C ASP A 172 -7.77 -1.84 20.74
N ASN A 173 -8.52 -2.90 20.95
CA ASN A 173 -8.28 -4.21 20.33
C ASN A 173 -8.74 -4.27 18.86
N ALA A 174 -9.49 -3.28 18.37
CA ALA A 174 -10.12 -3.32 17.06
C ALA A 174 -9.10 -3.41 15.90
N ALA A 175 -7.98 -2.69 15.98
CA ALA A 175 -6.95 -2.71 14.95
C ALA A 175 -6.25 -4.09 14.81
N TYR A 176 -6.13 -4.83 15.91
CA TYR A 176 -5.44 -6.13 15.95
C TYR A 176 -6.33 -7.29 15.46
N THR A 177 -7.64 -7.17 15.57
CA THR A 177 -8.60 -8.12 14.98
C THR A 177 -8.88 -7.81 13.52
N TYR A 178 -8.92 -6.54 13.15
CA TYR A 178 -9.16 -6.09 11.79
C TYR A 178 -8.09 -6.58 10.78
N LEU A 179 -6.81 -6.55 11.15
CA LEU A 179 -5.75 -6.91 10.21
C LEU A 179 -5.88 -8.36 9.71
N PRO A 180 -5.97 -9.40 10.56
CA PRO A 180 -6.14 -10.77 10.07
C PRO A 180 -7.45 -10.97 9.30
N GLU A 181 -8.56 -10.35 9.73
CA GLU A 181 -9.85 -10.44 9.05
C GLU A 181 -9.82 -9.82 7.65
N SER A 182 -9.25 -8.61 7.51
CA SER A 182 -9.12 -7.94 6.22
C SER A 182 -8.19 -8.68 5.25
N VAL A 183 -7.12 -9.30 5.75
CA VAL A 183 -6.22 -10.13 4.92
C VAL A 183 -6.92 -11.40 4.45
N ALA A 184 -7.68 -12.06 5.32
CA ALA A 184 -8.43 -13.27 4.97
C ALA A 184 -9.56 -13.01 3.97
N ALA A 185 -10.22 -11.83 4.06
CA ALA A 185 -11.29 -11.43 3.16
C ALA A 185 -10.78 -10.94 1.79
N PHE A 186 -9.53 -10.49 1.71
CA PHE A 186 -8.98 -9.93 0.48
C PHE A 186 -8.74 -10.99 -0.59
N ALA A 187 -9.22 -10.72 -1.80
CA ALA A 187 -8.94 -11.53 -2.97
C ALA A 187 -7.42 -11.52 -3.24
N SER A 188 -6.73 -12.61 -2.94
CA SER A 188 -5.28 -12.67 -3.04
C SER A 188 -4.79 -13.50 -4.23
N ARG A 189 -3.57 -13.25 -4.66
CA ARG A 189 -2.87 -14.01 -5.71
C ARG A 189 -3.62 -14.00 -7.05
N ASN A 190 -3.96 -15.17 -7.59
CA ASN A 190 -4.60 -15.30 -8.89
C ASN A 190 -6.01 -14.68 -8.94
N ALA A 191 -6.71 -14.59 -7.81
CA ALA A 191 -7.99 -13.89 -7.75
C ALA A 191 -7.79 -12.40 -7.99
N PHE A 192 -6.82 -11.79 -7.31
CA PHE A 192 -6.53 -10.35 -7.50
C PHE A 192 -5.93 -10.04 -8.88
N ILE A 193 -5.18 -10.98 -9.49
CA ILE A 193 -4.73 -10.85 -10.89
C ILE A 193 -5.93 -10.65 -11.82
N LYS A 194 -7.00 -11.43 -11.65
CA LYS A 194 -8.22 -11.29 -12.47
C LYS A 194 -8.91 -9.93 -12.26
N GLU A 195 -8.91 -9.40 -11.04
CA GLU A 195 -9.45 -8.07 -10.78
C GLU A 195 -8.63 -6.97 -11.48
N LEU A 196 -7.30 -7.12 -11.51
CA LEU A 196 -6.44 -6.20 -12.26
C LEU A 196 -6.71 -6.29 -13.78
N GLU A 197 -6.88 -7.48 -14.34
CA GLU A 197 -7.23 -7.68 -15.77
C GLU A 197 -8.58 -7.05 -16.09
N LYS A 198 -9.59 -7.26 -15.23
CA LYS A 198 -10.93 -6.68 -15.36
C LYS A 198 -10.90 -5.14 -15.32
N ALA A 199 -10.04 -4.55 -14.49
CA ALA A 199 -9.84 -3.11 -14.42
C ALA A 199 -9.10 -2.50 -15.62
N GLY A 200 -8.62 -3.32 -16.56
CA GLY A 200 -7.95 -2.88 -17.80
C GLY A 200 -6.44 -2.91 -17.74
N PHE A 201 -5.83 -3.41 -16.67
CA PHE A 201 -4.38 -3.59 -16.59
C PHE A 201 -3.91 -4.77 -17.44
N LYS A 202 -2.72 -4.62 -18.03
CA LYS A 202 -2.07 -5.63 -18.87
C LYS A 202 -0.93 -6.30 -18.12
N GLU A 203 -0.68 -7.55 -18.46
CA GLU A 203 0.39 -8.38 -17.92
C GLU A 203 0.50 -8.34 -16.38
N PRO A 204 -0.62 -8.47 -15.64
CA PRO A 204 -0.54 -8.45 -14.19
C PRO A 204 0.26 -9.66 -13.69
N LYS A 205 1.16 -9.41 -12.75
CA LYS A 205 2.04 -10.40 -12.15
C LYS A 205 1.96 -10.32 -10.64
N PHE A 206 2.10 -11.44 -10.00
CA PHE A 206 2.14 -11.58 -8.56
C PHE A 206 3.49 -12.17 -8.15
N LYS A 207 4.09 -11.58 -7.11
CA LYS A 207 5.35 -12.03 -6.51
C LYS A 207 5.17 -12.16 -5.01
N PRO A 208 5.29 -13.37 -4.42
CA PRO A 208 5.30 -13.52 -2.98
C PRO A 208 6.59 -12.91 -2.39
N LEU A 209 6.44 -12.20 -1.28
CA LEU A 209 7.54 -11.63 -0.51
C LEU A 209 7.62 -12.32 0.85
N THR A 210 8.83 -12.48 1.36
CA THR A 210 9.12 -13.05 2.69
C THR A 210 8.27 -14.30 2.95
N PHE A 211 8.51 -15.36 2.17
CA PHE A 211 7.82 -16.65 2.26
C PHE A 211 6.29 -16.57 2.07
N GLY A 212 5.77 -15.47 1.51
CA GLY A 212 4.35 -15.26 1.25
C GLY A 212 3.58 -14.51 2.33
N ILE A 213 4.27 -13.85 3.27
CA ILE A 213 3.65 -12.98 4.29
C ILE A 213 3.15 -11.67 3.67
N ALA A 214 3.76 -11.25 2.57
CA ALA A 214 3.27 -10.16 1.74
C ALA A 214 3.30 -10.56 0.27
N ALA A 215 2.55 -9.82 -0.54
CA ALA A 215 2.47 -9.98 -1.98
C ALA A 215 2.73 -8.64 -2.66
N LEU A 216 3.53 -8.68 -3.71
CA LEU A 216 3.67 -7.57 -4.66
C LEU A 216 2.95 -7.93 -5.95
N TYR A 217 2.01 -7.09 -6.33
CA TYR A 217 1.32 -7.15 -7.61
C TYR A 217 1.85 -6.04 -8.50
N THR A 218 2.14 -6.37 -9.75
CA THR A 218 2.63 -5.41 -10.75
C THR A 218 1.87 -5.60 -12.05
N ALA A 219 1.60 -4.50 -12.75
CA ALA A 219 0.95 -4.53 -14.06
C ALA A 219 1.39 -3.33 -14.90
N THR A 220 0.95 -3.27 -16.15
CA THR A 220 1.06 -2.11 -17.03
C THR A 220 -0.33 -1.69 -17.51
N LYS A 221 -0.45 -0.46 -18.01
CA LYS A 221 -1.65 -0.02 -18.76
C LYS A 221 -1.45 -0.23 -20.24
#